data_0b8a487e609db53de40fba668b5528cb
#
_entry.id   0b8a487e609db53de40fba668b5528cb
#
_cell.length_a   1.000
_cell.length_b   1.000
_cell.length_c   1.000
_cell.angle_alpha   90.00
_cell.angle_beta   90.00
_cell.angle_gamma   90.00
#
_symmetry.space_group_name_H-M   'P 1'
#
loop_
_entity.id
_entity.type
_entity.pdbx_description
1 polymer ?
#
loop_
_entity_poly.entity_id
_entity_poly.type
_entity_poly.pdbx_seq_one_letter_code
_entity_poly.pdbx_strand_id
1 'polypeptide(L)'
;MRFINIKTIHISFAGLLAISLMTSVASASYKQWPMVSKGEVRYLKMIKVYDISLFSPTKITADNVLNTNVSKCLKVDYAVDLTVDKFRLATNKILQRQHSPDYLKSIQQPLETLQSAYKPVKKGDTYNVCYNGSNQFIRLELNDKKLVEIKSAELAKAYLGIWLSKNKPISRPLYNSLFKNK
;
A
#
# COMPACT_ATOMS: atom_id res chain seq x y z
N MET A 1 -29.79 -59.60 57.44
CA MET A 1 -29.90 -58.22 56.96
C MET A 1 -28.48 -57.71 56.78
N ARG A 2 -28.01 -57.52 55.56
CA ARG A 2 -26.68 -56.97 55.25
C ARG A 2 -26.88 -55.59 54.64
N PHE A 3 -26.33 -54.57 55.30
CA PHE A 3 -26.38 -53.19 54.80
C PHE A 3 -25.24 -52.99 53.83
N ILE A 4 -25.56 -52.56 52.62
CA ILE A 4 -24.62 -52.22 51.57
C ILE A 4 -24.20 -50.75 51.74
N ASN A 5 -22.90 -50.52 51.94
CA ASN A 5 -22.31 -49.24 52.12
C ASN A 5 -21.89 -48.65 50.73
N ILE A 6 -22.62 -47.61 50.25
CA ILE A 6 -22.32 -46.97 48.96
C ILE A 6 -21.30 -45.85 49.23
N LYS A 7 -20.06 -46.08 48.77
CA LYS A 7 -19.02 -45.05 48.76
C LYS A 7 -19.26 -44.05 47.63
N THR A 8 -19.53 -42.81 48.03
CA THR A 8 -19.66 -41.69 47.08
C THR A 8 -18.29 -41.35 46.48
N ILE A 9 -18.16 -41.49 45.17
CA ILE A 9 -16.98 -41.10 44.41
C ILE A 9 -17.12 -39.66 44.00
N HIS A 10 -16.31 -38.75 44.60
CA HIS A 10 -16.21 -37.36 44.15
C HIS A 10 -15.25 -37.29 42.96
N ILE A 11 -15.79 -37.07 41.77
CA ILE A 11 -15.04 -36.77 40.56
C ILE A 11 -14.80 -35.25 40.53
N SER A 12 -13.56 -34.83 40.87
CA SER A 12 -13.10 -33.46 40.71
C SER A 12 -12.82 -33.20 39.22
N PHE A 13 -13.67 -32.41 38.59
CA PHE A 13 -13.45 -31.93 37.24
C PHE A 13 -12.53 -30.70 37.32
N ALA A 14 -11.21 -30.90 37.16
CA ALA A 14 -10.26 -29.81 36.97
C ALA A 14 -10.36 -29.34 35.53
N GLY A 15 -11.13 -28.28 35.29
CA GLY A 15 -11.24 -27.63 33.99
C GLY A 15 -9.93 -26.91 33.63
N LEU A 16 -9.15 -27.44 32.70
CA LEU A 16 -8.05 -26.70 32.06
C LEU A 16 -8.65 -25.62 31.15
N LEU A 17 -8.59 -24.37 31.62
CA LEU A 17 -8.90 -23.21 30.81
C LEU A 17 -7.71 -22.92 29.88
N ALA A 18 -7.75 -23.42 28.65
CA ALA A 18 -6.78 -23.10 27.61
C ALA A 18 -6.99 -21.65 27.16
N ILE A 19 -6.23 -20.71 27.71
CA ILE A 19 -6.17 -19.32 27.22
C ILE A 19 -5.41 -19.33 25.90
N SER A 20 -6.17 -19.30 24.81
CA SER A 20 -5.68 -19.10 23.45
C SER A 20 -5.17 -17.66 23.31
N LEU A 21 -3.86 -17.43 23.46
CA LEU A 21 -3.24 -16.16 23.12
C LEU A 21 -3.32 -15.99 21.58
N MET A 22 -4.34 -15.29 21.13
CA MET A 22 -4.37 -14.78 19.75
C MET A 22 -3.32 -13.68 19.63
N THR A 23 -2.11 -14.04 19.19
CA THR A 23 -1.11 -13.07 18.76
C THR A 23 -1.63 -12.41 17.48
N SER A 24 -2.25 -11.24 17.62
CA SER A 24 -2.52 -10.36 16.50
C SER A 24 -1.17 -9.95 15.89
N VAL A 25 -0.86 -10.48 14.71
CA VAL A 25 0.29 -10.03 13.92
C VAL A 25 -0.02 -8.59 13.51
N ALA A 26 0.44 -7.63 14.31
CA ALA A 26 0.36 -6.23 13.96
C ALA A 26 1.14 -6.04 12.66
N SER A 27 0.44 -5.80 11.56
CA SER A 27 1.07 -5.44 10.29
C SER A 27 1.85 -4.16 10.54
N ALA A 28 3.19 -4.22 10.50
CA ALA A 28 4.05 -3.08 10.76
C ALA A 28 3.62 -1.92 9.84
N SER A 29 3.14 -0.84 10.46
CA SER A 29 2.71 0.35 9.73
C SER A 29 3.91 0.98 9.03
N TYR A 30 3.76 1.40 7.76
CA TYR A 30 4.79 2.15 7.03
C TYR A 30 5.27 3.39 7.79
N LYS A 31 4.49 3.89 8.75
CA LYS A 31 4.85 5.03 9.63
C LYS A 31 6.09 4.78 10.48
N GLN A 32 6.46 3.51 10.67
CA GLN A 32 7.68 3.10 11.37
C GLN A 32 8.87 2.93 10.40
N TRP A 33 8.64 3.00 9.08
CA TRP A 33 9.71 2.85 8.10
C TRP A 33 10.48 4.16 7.93
N PRO A 34 11.79 4.11 7.73
CA PRO A 34 12.57 5.30 7.43
C PRO A 34 12.12 5.92 6.11
N MET A 35 12.07 7.26 6.08
CA MET A 35 11.89 8.00 4.85
C MET A 35 13.14 7.87 3.99
N VAL A 36 12.97 7.36 2.78
CA VAL A 36 14.05 7.16 1.81
C VAL A 36 14.35 8.46 1.06
N SER A 37 13.31 9.11 0.56
CA SER A 37 13.41 10.34 -0.24
C SER A 37 12.08 11.06 -0.33
N LYS A 38 12.12 12.30 -0.82
CA LYS A 38 10.94 13.13 -1.05
C LYS A 38 11.09 13.98 -2.31
N GLY A 39 9.97 14.43 -2.84
CA GLY A 39 9.91 15.35 -3.97
C GLY A 39 8.51 15.92 -4.14
N GLU A 40 8.30 16.66 -5.21
CA GLU A 40 7.00 17.29 -5.50
C GLU A 40 6.61 17.11 -6.97
N VAL A 41 5.33 17.20 -7.25
CA VAL A 41 4.80 17.32 -8.61
C VAL A 41 4.17 18.68 -8.80
N ARG A 42 4.58 19.36 -9.90
CA ARG A 42 4.02 20.63 -10.32
C ARG A 42 3.35 20.50 -11.68
N TYR A 43 2.19 21.15 -11.83
CA TYR A 43 1.54 21.34 -13.11
C TYR A 43 2.09 22.62 -13.77
N LEU A 44 2.47 22.50 -15.05
CA LEU A 44 3.13 23.58 -15.82
C LEU A 44 4.31 24.23 -15.08
N LYS A 45 5.04 23.46 -14.24
CA LYS A 45 6.19 23.92 -13.43
C LYS A 45 5.84 24.97 -12.35
N MET A 46 4.63 25.49 -12.32
CA MET A 46 4.23 26.57 -11.42
C MET A 46 3.31 26.10 -10.29
N ILE A 47 2.24 25.39 -10.61
CA ILE A 47 1.24 24.98 -9.63
C ILE A 47 1.65 23.68 -8.95
N LYS A 48 1.98 23.73 -7.66
CA LYS A 48 2.24 22.54 -6.89
C LYS A 48 0.95 21.72 -6.75
N VAL A 49 1.00 20.45 -7.16
CA VAL A 49 -0.14 19.54 -7.09
C VAL A 49 -0.09 18.72 -5.81
N TYR A 50 1.10 18.15 -5.48
CA TYR A 50 1.34 17.42 -4.25
C TYR A 50 2.84 17.30 -3.93
N ASP A 51 3.12 17.08 -2.66
CA ASP A 51 4.40 16.53 -2.18
C ASP A 51 4.30 15.01 -2.14
N ILE A 52 5.41 14.32 -2.34
CA ILE A 52 5.49 12.86 -2.23
C ILE A 52 6.70 12.46 -1.41
N SER A 53 6.49 11.50 -0.49
CA SER A 53 7.55 10.92 0.32
C SER A 53 7.57 9.40 0.12
N LEU A 54 8.77 8.85 -0.10
CA LEU A 54 9.01 7.41 -0.26
C LEU A 54 9.55 6.84 1.05
N PHE A 55 8.94 5.77 1.53
CA PHE A 55 9.34 5.04 2.73
C PHE A 55 9.63 3.57 2.39
N SER A 56 10.60 2.98 3.08
CA SER A 56 10.89 1.53 2.98
C SER A 56 11.64 1.05 4.21
N PRO A 57 11.37 -0.20 4.66
CA PRO A 57 12.13 -0.81 5.75
C PRO A 57 13.53 -1.28 5.31
N THR A 58 13.81 -1.29 4.00
CA THR A 58 15.08 -1.74 3.43
C THR A 58 15.68 -0.67 2.52
N LYS A 59 16.97 -0.82 2.19
CA LYS A 59 17.64 0.08 1.24
C LYS A 59 17.01 -0.03 -0.15
N ILE A 60 16.53 1.10 -0.67
CA ILE A 60 15.95 1.22 -2.01
C ILE A 60 16.89 2.02 -2.91
N THR A 61 17.01 1.60 -4.16
CA THR A 61 17.67 2.29 -5.27
C THR A 61 16.72 2.36 -6.47
N ALA A 62 17.11 3.13 -7.49
CA ALA A 62 16.36 3.18 -8.75
C ALA A 62 16.18 1.81 -9.44
N ASP A 63 17.13 0.89 -9.22
CA ASP A 63 17.14 -0.42 -9.88
C ASP A 63 16.29 -1.46 -9.15
N ASN A 64 16.13 -1.35 -7.81
CA ASN A 64 15.41 -2.36 -7.02
C ASN A 64 14.04 -1.90 -6.52
N VAL A 65 13.69 -0.62 -6.61
CA VAL A 65 12.45 -0.07 -6.01
C VAL A 65 11.18 -0.73 -6.52
N LEU A 66 11.15 -1.22 -7.76
CA LEU A 66 9.99 -1.90 -8.35
C LEU A 66 10.05 -3.43 -8.23
N ASN A 67 11.07 -3.99 -7.55
CA ASN A 67 11.10 -5.43 -7.29
C ASN A 67 9.92 -5.81 -6.38
N THR A 68 9.30 -6.95 -6.68
CA THR A 68 8.07 -7.41 -6.01
C THR A 68 8.31 -7.97 -4.60
N ASN A 69 9.55 -8.20 -4.21
CA ASN A 69 9.93 -8.59 -2.84
C ASN A 69 10.30 -7.38 -1.95
N VAL A 70 10.32 -6.16 -2.50
CA VAL A 70 10.70 -4.94 -1.77
C VAL A 70 9.46 -4.22 -1.28
N SER A 71 9.32 -4.08 0.05
CA SER A 71 8.26 -3.30 0.67
C SER A 71 8.54 -1.81 0.56
N LYS A 72 7.51 -1.03 0.20
CA LYS A 72 7.60 0.42 -0.01
C LYS A 72 6.25 1.11 0.17
N CYS A 73 6.28 2.37 0.53
CA CYS A 73 5.09 3.19 0.64
C CYS A 73 5.36 4.58 0.09
N LEU A 74 4.43 5.09 -0.71
CA LEU A 74 4.36 6.48 -1.13
C LEU A 74 3.29 7.20 -0.32
N LYS A 75 3.69 8.25 0.38
CA LYS A 75 2.79 9.22 1.01
C LYS A 75 2.66 10.41 0.07
N VAL A 76 1.44 10.75 -0.33
CA VAL A 76 1.13 11.83 -1.28
C VAL A 76 0.27 12.88 -0.57
N ASP A 77 0.87 14.02 -0.25
CA ASP A 77 0.22 15.14 0.45
C ASP A 77 -0.26 16.16 -0.58
N TYR A 78 -1.58 16.31 -0.76
CA TYR A 78 -2.18 17.13 -1.82
C TYR A 78 -2.18 18.62 -1.48
N ALA A 79 -1.74 19.43 -2.44
CA ALA A 79 -1.78 20.91 -2.38
C ALA A 79 -2.96 21.53 -3.13
N VAL A 80 -3.77 20.71 -3.82
CA VAL A 80 -4.95 21.11 -4.60
C VAL A 80 -6.07 20.08 -4.45
N ASP A 81 -7.30 20.51 -4.79
CA ASP A 81 -8.46 19.61 -4.87
C ASP A 81 -8.40 18.79 -6.16
N LEU A 82 -8.66 17.47 -6.09
CA LEU A 82 -8.77 16.61 -7.25
C LEU A 82 -9.99 15.70 -7.17
N THR A 83 -10.68 15.55 -8.31
CA THR A 83 -11.82 14.64 -8.44
C THR A 83 -11.36 13.22 -8.77
N VAL A 84 -12.23 12.22 -8.53
CA VAL A 84 -11.99 10.82 -8.89
C VAL A 84 -11.69 10.66 -10.38
N ASP A 85 -12.39 11.39 -11.24
CA ASP A 85 -12.18 11.30 -12.70
C ASP A 85 -10.80 11.80 -13.12
N LYS A 86 -10.28 12.85 -12.47
CA LYS A 86 -8.90 13.30 -12.70
C LYS A 86 -7.88 12.25 -12.28
N PHE A 87 -8.11 11.53 -11.18
CA PHE A 87 -7.26 10.40 -10.79
C PHE A 87 -7.27 9.28 -11.81
N ARG A 88 -8.48 8.83 -12.22
CA ARG A 88 -8.63 7.77 -13.23
C ARG A 88 -7.96 8.14 -14.54
N LEU A 89 -8.23 9.35 -15.04
CA LEU A 89 -7.64 9.85 -16.27
C LEU A 89 -6.10 9.85 -16.20
N ALA A 90 -5.53 10.41 -15.13
CA ALA A 90 -4.08 10.47 -14.95
C ALA A 90 -3.47 9.07 -14.84
N THR A 91 -4.05 8.18 -14.02
CA THR A 91 -3.60 6.80 -13.85
C THR A 91 -3.58 6.07 -15.18
N ASN A 92 -4.70 6.06 -15.90
CA ASN A 92 -4.84 5.35 -17.17
C ASN A 92 -3.86 5.87 -18.23
N LYS A 93 -3.75 7.20 -18.35
CA LYS A 93 -2.83 7.83 -19.33
C LYS A 93 -1.37 7.45 -19.08
N ILE A 94 -0.97 7.35 -17.81
CA ILE A 94 0.42 7.01 -17.50
C ILE A 94 0.68 5.52 -17.65
N LEU A 95 -0.23 4.67 -17.20
CA LEU A 95 -0.11 3.22 -17.37
C LEU A 95 -0.07 2.83 -18.85
N GLN A 96 -0.93 3.40 -19.71
CA GLN A 96 -0.90 3.20 -21.16
C GLN A 96 0.41 3.66 -21.82
N ARG A 97 1.05 4.68 -21.27
CA ARG A 97 2.35 5.17 -21.73
C ARG A 97 3.52 4.27 -21.33
N GLN A 98 3.38 3.55 -20.21
CA GLN A 98 4.45 2.73 -19.60
C GLN A 98 4.39 1.26 -20.00
N HIS A 99 3.20 0.74 -20.34
CA HIS A 99 2.95 -0.69 -20.50
C HIS A 99 2.24 -1.01 -21.81
N SER A 100 2.42 -2.25 -22.30
CA SER A 100 1.68 -2.76 -23.46
C SER A 100 0.21 -3.01 -23.12
N PRO A 101 -0.69 -3.04 -24.14
CA PRO A 101 -2.10 -3.38 -23.95
C PRO A 101 -2.31 -4.75 -23.27
N ASP A 102 -1.53 -5.77 -23.65
CA ASP A 102 -1.64 -7.11 -23.10
C ASP A 102 -1.27 -7.14 -21.60
N TYR A 103 -0.21 -6.40 -21.21
CA TYR A 103 0.14 -6.27 -19.80
C TYR A 103 -0.96 -5.56 -19.01
N LEU A 104 -1.54 -4.48 -19.57
CA LEU A 104 -2.65 -3.77 -18.91
C LEU A 104 -3.90 -4.66 -18.79
N LYS A 105 -4.17 -5.50 -19.78
CA LYS A 105 -5.25 -6.49 -19.73
C LYS A 105 -5.02 -7.52 -18.60
N SER A 106 -3.78 -7.96 -18.38
CA SER A 106 -3.47 -8.93 -17.31
C SER A 106 -3.69 -8.40 -15.90
N ILE A 107 -3.64 -7.08 -15.71
CA ILE A 107 -3.89 -6.43 -14.40
C ILE A 107 -5.22 -5.68 -14.36
N GLN A 108 -6.08 -5.81 -15.37
CA GLN A 108 -7.30 -5.02 -15.52
C GLN A 108 -8.21 -5.13 -14.29
N GLN A 109 -8.57 -6.34 -13.90
CA GLN A 109 -9.49 -6.58 -12.79
C GLN A 109 -8.99 -6.00 -11.45
N PRO A 110 -7.74 -6.25 -10.99
CA PRO A 110 -7.23 -5.61 -9.78
C PRO A 110 -7.06 -4.09 -9.91
N LEU A 111 -6.77 -3.56 -11.10
CA LEU A 111 -6.72 -2.11 -11.34
C LEU A 111 -8.10 -1.46 -11.23
N GLU A 112 -9.14 -2.06 -11.80
CA GLU A 112 -10.52 -1.58 -11.68
C GLU A 112 -10.98 -1.60 -10.22
N THR A 113 -10.63 -2.65 -9.45
CA THR A 113 -10.90 -2.74 -8.02
C THR A 113 -10.23 -1.59 -7.25
N LEU A 114 -8.96 -1.29 -7.55
CA LEU A 114 -8.25 -0.17 -6.94
C LEU A 114 -8.91 1.18 -7.30
N GLN A 115 -9.25 1.38 -8.58
CA GLN A 115 -9.86 2.62 -9.06
C GLN A 115 -11.29 2.85 -8.56
N SER A 116 -12.03 1.78 -8.27
CA SER A 116 -13.37 1.87 -7.67
C SER A 116 -13.34 2.41 -6.24
N ALA A 117 -12.21 2.22 -5.55
CA ALA A 117 -11.99 2.70 -4.20
C ALA A 117 -11.53 4.18 -4.13
N TYR A 118 -11.22 4.83 -5.27
CA TYR A 118 -10.81 6.22 -5.26
C TYR A 118 -11.86 7.14 -4.64
N LYS A 119 -11.39 8.09 -3.86
CA LYS A 119 -12.16 9.20 -3.30
C LYS A 119 -11.58 10.52 -3.80
N PRO A 120 -12.39 11.57 -3.94
CA PRO A 120 -11.84 12.90 -4.21
C PRO A 120 -10.97 13.35 -3.04
N VAL A 121 -10.00 14.22 -3.31
CA VAL A 121 -9.18 14.84 -2.28
C VAL A 121 -9.37 16.34 -2.27
N LYS A 122 -9.17 16.93 -1.10
CA LYS A 122 -9.03 18.35 -0.86
C LYS A 122 -7.57 18.69 -0.59
N LYS A 123 -7.24 19.99 -0.74
CA LYS A 123 -5.95 20.49 -0.26
C LYS A 123 -5.75 20.09 1.22
N GLY A 124 -4.61 19.46 1.53
CA GLY A 124 -4.26 18.97 2.86
C GLY A 124 -4.58 17.50 3.09
N ASP A 125 -5.36 16.86 2.20
CA ASP A 125 -5.56 15.41 2.27
C ASP A 125 -4.30 14.63 1.88
N THR A 126 -4.18 13.42 2.42
CA THR A 126 -3.05 12.52 2.18
C THR A 126 -3.53 11.17 1.65
N TYR A 127 -3.03 10.75 0.49
CA TYR A 127 -3.08 9.36 0.06
C TYR A 127 -1.80 8.62 0.45
N ASN A 128 -1.96 7.41 0.98
CA ASN A 128 -0.87 6.46 1.15
C ASN A 128 -1.07 5.29 0.20
N VAL A 129 -0.04 4.97 -0.58
CA VAL A 129 0.01 3.80 -1.47
C VAL A 129 1.15 2.92 -1.00
N CYS A 130 0.82 1.87 -0.27
CA CYS A 130 1.80 1.01 0.38
C CYS A 130 1.76 -0.41 -0.21
N TYR A 131 2.92 -0.97 -0.46
CA TYR A 131 3.09 -2.34 -0.91
C TYR A 131 3.95 -3.12 0.08
N ASN A 132 3.46 -4.28 0.48
CA ASN A 132 4.21 -5.22 1.31
C ASN A 132 4.75 -6.36 0.43
N GLY A 133 6.08 -6.42 0.29
CA GLY A 133 6.75 -7.41 -0.55
C GLY A 133 6.65 -8.85 -0.03
N SER A 134 6.44 -9.05 1.28
CA SER A 134 6.37 -10.39 1.87
C SER A 134 5.04 -11.10 1.59
N ASN A 135 3.93 -10.37 1.61
CA ASN A 135 2.59 -10.93 1.37
C ASN A 135 1.95 -10.48 0.06
N GLN A 136 2.64 -9.59 -0.69
CA GLN A 136 2.25 -9.08 -2.01
C GLN A 136 0.93 -8.28 -2.04
N PHE A 137 0.56 -7.67 -0.92
CA PHE A 137 -0.58 -6.77 -0.87
C PHE A 137 -0.19 -5.34 -1.20
N ILE A 138 -0.96 -4.70 -2.11
CA ILE A 138 -0.99 -3.24 -2.28
C ILE A 138 -2.20 -2.69 -1.55
N ARG A 139 -1.97 -1.63 -0.77
CA ARG A 139 -2.99 -0.94 0.02
C ARG A 139 -3.07 0.53 -0.37
N LEU A 140 -4.30 1.03 -0.49
CA LEU A 140 -4.60 2.45 -0.67
C LEU A 140 -5.32 2.97 0.57
N GLU A 141 -4.84 4.08 1.12
CA GLU A 141 -5.44 4.76 2.27
C GLU A 141 -5.66 6.24 1.96
N LEU A 142 -6.70 6.84 2.51
CA LEU A 142 -6.93 8.28 2.52
C LEU A 142 -7.02 8.76 3.97
N ASN A 143 -6.16 9.70 4.36
CA ASN A 143 -6.08 10.23 5.72
C ASN A 143 -6.02 9.11 6.76
N ASP A 144 -5.12 8.13 6.52
CA ASP A 144 -4.88 6.94 7.33
C ASP A 144 -6.05 5.94 7.40
N LYS A 145 -7.14 6.16 6.66
CA LYS A 145 -8.25 5.20 6.57
C LYS A 145 -8.05 4.30 5.35
N LYS A 146 -7.99 2.99 5.58
CA LYS A 146 -7.89 2.01 4.50
C LYS A 146 -9.11 2.11 3.58
N LEU A 147 -8.89 2.30 2.29
CA LEU A 147 -9.91 2.28 1.25
C LEU A 147 -10.00 0.89 0.61
N VAL A 148 -8.86 0.30 0.26
CA VAL A 148 -8.79 -1.01 -0.39
C VAL A 148 -7.43 -1.65 -0.13
N GLU A 149 -7.40 -2.99 -0.16
CA GLU A 149 -6.20 -3.80 -0.09
C GLU A 149 -6.34 -4.98 -1.06
N ILE A 150 -5.37 -5.17 -1.95
CA ILE A 150 -5.44 -6.11 -3.06
C ILE A 150 -4.15 -6.93 -3.09
N LYS A 151 -4.27 -8.25 -3.18
CA LYS A 151 -3.11 -9.14 -3.36
C LYS A 151 -2.76 -9.20 -4.84
N SER A 152 -1.82 -8.36 -5.27
CA SER A 152 -1.31 -8.36 -6.65
C SER A 152 0.05 -7.64 -6.74
N ALA A 153 1.11 -8.41 -6.91
CA ALA A 153 2.46 -7.89 -7.12
C ALA A 153 2.56 -7.12 -8.46
N GLU A 154 1.90 -7.61 -9.51
CA GLU A 154 1.94 -6.98 -10.83
C GLU A 154 1.18 -5.64 -10.85
N LEU A 155 -0.01 -5.57 -10.21
CA LEU A 155 -0.68 -4.28 -10.01
C LEU A 155 0.21 -3.32 -9.22
N ALA A 156 0.81 -3.77 -8.13
CA ALA A 156 1.66 -2.92 -7.29
C ALA A 156 2.86 -2.38 -8.07
N LYS A 157 3.52 -3.21 -8.87
CA LYS A 157 4.64 -2.84 -9.73
C LYS A 157 4.21 -1.78 -10.76
N ALA A 158 3.11 -2.00 -11.45
CA ALA A 158 2.58 -1.05 -12.44
C ALA A 158 2.15 0.27 -11.78
N TYR A 159 1.35 0.20 -10.72
CA TYR A 159 0.75 1.37 -10.09
C TYR A 159 1.79 2.26 -9.40
N LEU A 160 2.70 1.68 -8.60
CA LEU A 160 3.82 2.42 -8.01
C LEU A 160 4.81 2.89 -9.08
N GLY A 161 4.90 2.20 -10.20
CA GLY A 161 5.69 2.58 -11.38
C GLY A 161 5.29 3.93 -11.97
N ILE A 162 4.06 4.41 -11.74
CA ILE A 162 3.61 5.75 -12.13
C ILE A 162 4.61 6.82 -11.67
N TRP A 163 5.12 6.70 -10.45
CA TRP A 163 6.10 7.61 -9.85
C TRP A 163 7.54 7.09 -9.88
N LEU A 164 7.71 5.77 -9.67
CA LEU A 164 9.01 5.15 -9.38
C LEU A 164 9.69 4.51 -10.58
N SER A 165 9.01 4.41 -11.74
CA SER A 165 9.60 3.85 -12.96
C SER A 165 10.58 4.82 -13.60
N LYS A 166 11.76 4.29 -14.02
CA LYS A 166 12.69 5.01 -14.89
C LYS A 166 12.08 5.28 -16.27
N ASN A 167 11.16 4.40 -16.72
CA ASN A 167 10.50 4.53 -18.02
C ASN A 167 9.27 5.43 -17.90
N LYS A 168 9.31 6.61 -18.55
CA LYS A 168 8.20 7.56 -18.70
C LYS A 168 7.41 7.81 -17.39
N PRO A 169 8.07 8.19 -16.25
CA PRO A 169 7.37 8.48 -15.01
C PRO A 169 6.38 9.65 -15.18
N ILE A 170 5.47 9.82 -14.22
CA ILE A 170 4.53 10.95 -14.21
C ILE A 170 5.26 12.29 -14.26
N SER A 171 6.40 12.38 -13.60
CA SER A 171 7.28 13.56 -13.58
C SER A 171 8.74 13.15 -13.54
N ARG A 172 9.52 13.56 -14.54
CA ARG A 172 10.96 13.32 -14.58
C ARG A 172 11.72 14.09 -13.47
N PRO A 173 11.39 15.36 -13.18
CA PRO A 173 11.96 16.07 -12.04
C PRO A 173 11.72 15.36 -10.71
N LEU A 174 10.50 14.86 -10.46
CA LEU A 174 10.20 14.06 -9.28
C LEU A 174 11.05 12.79 -9.21
N TYR A 175 11.09 12.00 -10.29
CA TYR A 175 11.90 10.78 -10.34
C TYR A 175 13.37 11.07 -9.99
N ASN A 176 13.92 12.16 -10.53
CA ASN A 176 15.28 12.59 -10.22
C ASN A 176 15.45 12.97 -8.73
N SER A 177 14.46 13.67 -8.13
CA SER A 177 14.51 14.00 -6.70
C SER A 177 14.48 12.76 -5.82
N LEU A 178 13.78 11.70 -6.25
CA LEU A 178 13.70 10.46 -5.49
C LEU A 178 14.98 9.61 -5.55
N PHE A 179 15.77 9.68 -6.65
CA PHE A 179 16.85 8.72 -6.91
C PHE A 179 18.23 9.29 -7.28
N LYS A 180 18.36 10.56 -7.68
CA LYS A 180 19.64 11.09 -8.19
C LYS A 180 20.70 11.41 -7.14
N ASN A 181 20.34 11.50 -5.87
CA ASN A 181 21.24 11.91 -4.79
C ASN A 181 21.62 10.75 -3.85
N LYS A 182 21.67 9.52 -4.39
CA LYS A 182 22.00 8.33 -3.58
C LYS A 182 22.97 7.41 -4.29
#